data_b67c9b51ec6f5668f3d7d2420a0a9a46
#
_entry.id   b67c9b51ec6f5668f3d7d2420a0a9a46
#
_cell.length_a   1.000
_cell.length_b   1.000
_cell.length_c   1.000
_cell.angle_alpha   90.00
_cell.angle_beta   90.00
_cell.angle_gamma   90.00
#
_symmetry.space_group_name_H-M   'P 1'
#
loop_
_entity.id
_entity.type
_entity.pdbx_description
1 polymer ?
#
loop_
_entity_poly.entity_id
_entity_poly.type
_entity_poly.pdbx_seq_one_letter_code
_entity_poly.pdbx_strand_id
1 'polypeptide(L)'
;MRAFPWAALAVLAVPVASRAVETCASASAKYVAAVVLAARNCLVRQLPQGRSCVTNNRIPNLRAQRVQAFCPTGTLASLTCTARQALLSTGLPYASLAGSGFGHVCTGASCGNGVLEPGEQCDDGNVIGGDNCSPTCQIEGGACNDVCAGVVPVSGTAIRAERIASGLSQPLYITAPPRDVSRIFVVEKTGRIRVFRWGALLPTPFLDVSTLVSNGSEQGLLGLAFHPQFVDNGRFFINYTNTAGDTVIAEYRISANPDVADPSSARIVLQVAQPYSNHNGGHLAFGPDGYLYIGLGDGGSGGDPQGNAQNPSRLLGKMLRIDVDAAQPYGIPPTNPFVGSSPPLDEIWALGLRNPWRYSFDRVTGDLYIADVGQNRYEEINFQPASSSGGENYGWNIVEGNGHCFPSGSSCNQAGLTQPIHEYDHSQGCSVTGGYVYRGCKMPDLRGTYFYADFCSGWVRTFRVVGGIATDHQDRTAELESSGVSIDQVASFGEDARGELYIADLGGEVFKIVPAP
;
A
#
# COMPACT_ATOMS: atom_id res chain seq x y z
N MET A 1 17.72 80.09 46.64
CA MET A 1 17.85 79.39 45.33
C MET A 1 17.96 77.90 45.59
N ARG A 2 17.10 77.19 44.96
CA ARG A 2 16.72 75.77 45.40
C ARG A 2 17.77 74.75 44.98
N ALA A 3 18.15 73.88 45.93
CA ALA A 3 18.99 72.71 45.73
C ALA A 3 18.14 71.56 45.17
N PHE A 4 18.63 70.84 44.16
CA PHE A 4 18.07 69.58 43.68
C PHE A 4 18.87 68.43 44.24
N PRO A 5 18.21 67.37 44.75
CA PRO A 5 18.89 66.17 45.23
C PRO A 5 19.18 65.19 44.11
N TRP A 6 20.33 64.59 44.15
CA TRP A 6 20.76 63.47 43.29
C TRP A 6 19.94 62.19 43.63
N ALA A 7 19.13 61.72 42.66
CA ALA A 7 18.49 60.41 42.76
C ALA A 7 19.48 59.32 42.28
N ALA A 8 19.76 58.37 43.13
CA ALA A 8 20.55 57.20 42.79
C ALA A 8 19.83 56.32 41.79
N LEU A 9 20.45 56.10 40.61
CA LEU A 9 19.98 55.11 39.64
C LEU A 9 20.30 53.73 40.15
N ALA A 10 19.27 53.02 40.65
CA ALA A 10 19.34 51.59 40.88
C ALA A 10 19.35 50.87 39.53
N VAL A 11 20.47 50.33 39.12
CA VAL A 11 20.57 49.42 37.96
C VAL A 11 19.85 48.14 38.35
N LEU A 12 18.59 48.02 37.91
CA LEU A 12 17.88 46.76 37.91
C LEU A 12 18.59 45.80 36.93
N ALA A 13 19.36 44.86 37.47
CA ALA A 13 19.86 43.73 36.71
C ALA A 13 18.66 42.90 36.21
N VAL A 14 18.24 43.12 34.95
CA VAL A 14 17.33 42.23 34.24
C VAL A 14 18.04 40.89 34.12
N PRO A 15 17.48 39.80 34.63
CA PRO A 15 18.08 38.49 34.42
C PRO A 15 18.17 38.26 32.91
N VAL A 16 19.38 38.06 32.42
CA VAL A 16 19.62 37.58 31.05
C VAL A 16 19.00 36.21 30.99
N ALA A 17 17.79 36.13 30.44
CA ALA A 17 17.19 34.85 30.12
C ALA A 17 18.21 34.08 29.27
N SER A 18 18.71 32.98 29.83
CA SER A 18 19.61 32.07 29.15
C SER A 18 18.96 31.73 27.81
N ARG A 19 19.49 32.24 26.72
CA ARG A 19 19.04 31.82 25.36
C ARG A 19 19.30 30.31 25.32
N ALA A 20 18.22 29.54 25.33
CA ALA A 20 18.32 28.11 25.12
C ALA A 20 19.12 27.89 23.83
N VAL A 21 20.20 27.11 23.96
CA VAL A 21 21.05 26.75 22.82
C VAL A 21 20.15 26.07 21.80
N GLU A 22 20.08 26.60 20.58
CA GLU A 22 19.28 26.01 19.52
C GLU A 22 19.86 24.64 19.18
N THR A 23 19.04 23.60 19.29
CA THR A 23 19.43 22.22 18.95
C THR A 23 19.07 21.92 17.48
N CYS A 24 19.73 20.91 16.88
CA CYS A 24 19.37 20.44 15.53
C CYS A 24 17.88 20.11 15.42
N ALA A 25 17.29 19.42 16.41
CA ALA A 25 15.87 19.11 16.45
C ALA A 25 14.98 20.36 16.41
N SER A 26 15.32 21.39 17.19
CA SER A 26 14.58 22.66 17.22
C SER A 26 14.73 23.44 15.91
N ALA A 27 15.93 23.49 15.33
CA ALA A 27 16.17 24.14 14.04
C ALA A 27 15.41 23.43 12.91
N SER A 28 15.43 22.11 12.88
CA SER A 28 14.73 21.24 11.94
C SER A 28 13.22 21.46 11.96
N ALA A 29 12.60 21.39 13.14
CA ALA A 29 11.16 21.62 13.29
C ALA A 29 10.72 23.00 12.81
N LYS A 30 11.51 24.04 13.12
CA LYS A 30 11.24 25.42 12.67
C LYS A 30 11.39 25.60 11.16
N TYR A 31 12.31 24.89 10.53
CA TYR A 31 12.47 24.91 9.08
C TYR A 31 11.26 24.29 8.36
N VAL A 32 10.89 23.05 8.73
CA VAL A 32 9.73 22.34 8.15
C VAL A 32 8.46 23.19 8.31
N ALA A 33 8.20 23.70 9.52
CA ALA A 33 7.03 24.54 9.77
C ALA A 33 7.01 25.82 8.92
N ALA A 34 8.18 26.46 8.69
CA ALA A 34 8.28 27.65 7.89
C ALA A 34 8.00 27.39 6.41
N VAL A 35 8.47 26.26 5.87
CA VAL A 35 8.21 25.84 4.47
C VAL A 35 6.73 25.55 4.28
N VAL A 36 6.13 24.73 5.15
CA VAL A 36 4.71 24.37 5.10
C VAL A 36 3.82 25.60 5.20
N LEU A 37 4.12 26.52 6.12
CA LEU A 37 3.33 27.75 6.28
C LEU A 37 3.43 28.68 5.06
N ALA A 38 4.62 28.82 4.47
CA ALA A 38 4.82 29.65 3.29
C ALA A 38 4.03 29.10 2.09
N ALA A 39 4.07 27.80 1.87
CA ALA A 39 3.31 27.14 0.82
C ALA A 39 1.79 27.26 1.05
N ARG A 40 1.31 26.97 2.27
CA ARG A 40 -0.11 27.11 2.62
C ARG A 40 -0.63 28.53 2.38
N ASN A 41 0.11 29.56 2.79
CA ASN A 41 -0.29 30.94 2.59
C ASN A 41 -0.38 31.31 1.11
N CYS A 42 0.51 30.79 0.29
CA CYS A 42 0.48 30.96 -1.15
C CYS A 42 -0.80 30.36 -1.76
N LEU A 43 -1.09 29.14 -1.43
CA LEU A 43 -2.22 28.37 -1.97
C LEU A 43 -3.59 28.91 -1.52
N VAL A 44 -3.70 29.32 -0.25
CA VAL A 44 -4.96 29.84 0.29
C VAL A 44 -5.26 31.27 -0.14
N ARG A 45 -4.21 32.10 -0.34
CA ARG A 45 -4.40 33.53 -0.56
C ARG A 45 -4.14 33.99 -2.00
N GLN A 46 -3.33 33.31 -2.77
CA GLN A 46 -2.91 33.77 -4.09
C GLN A 46 -3.58 32.99 -5.24
N LEU A 47 -3.66 31.68 -5.17
CA LEU A 47 -4.28 30.84 -6.21
C LEU A 47 -5.77 31.15 -6.44
N PRO A 48 -6.62 31.31 -5.41
CA PRO A 48 -8.03 31.63 -5.61
C PRO A 48 -8.27 32.98 -6.32
N GLN A 49 -7.24 33.86 -6.36
CA GLN A 49 -7.31 35.15 -7.02
C GLN A 49 -6.70 35.15 -8.42
N GLY A 50 -6.37 33.97 -8.97
CA GLY A 50 -5.74 33.84 -10.30
C GLY A 50 -4.31 34.39 -10.35
N ARG A 51 -3.66 34.60 -9.21
CA ARG A 51 -2.28 35.09 -9.14
C ARG A 51 -1.31 33.91 -9.13
N SER A 52 -0.18 34.06 -9.80
CA SER A 52 0.92 33.10 -9.69
C SER A 52 1.41 33.01 -8.24
N CYS A 53 1.69 31.81 -7.77
CA CYS A 53 2.16 31.56 -6.42
C CYS A 53 3.62 31.99 -6.30
N VAL A 54 3.85 33.24 -5.94
CA VAL A 54 5.18 33.74 -5.57
C VAL A 54 5.33 33.62 -4.06
N THR A 55 6.13 32.66 -3.62
CA THR A 55 6.39 32.45 -2.19
C THR A 55 7.48 33.41 -1.71
N ASN A 56 7.24 34.01 -0.55
CA ASN A 56 8.30 34.75 0.13
C ASN A 56 9.20 33.76 0.89
N ASN A 57 10.29 33.36 0.25
CA ASN A 57 11.24 32.38 0.78
C ASN A 57 12.20 32.94 1.85
N ARG A 58 12.04 34.19 2.26
CA ARG A 58 12.95 34.86 3.24
C ARG A 58 13.04 34.06 4.56
N ILE A 59 11.90 33.67 5.12
CA ILE A 59 11.87 32.94 6.40
C ILE A 59 12.36 31.49 6.23
N PRO A 60 11.90 30.70 5.24
CA PRO A 60 12.47 29.39 4.95
C PRO A 60 13.97 29.41 4.76
N ASN A 61 14.51 30.35 3.97
CA ASN A 61 15.96 30.45 3.74
C ASN A 61 16.76 30.78 5.02
N LEU A 62 16.26 31.68 5.87
CA LEU A 62 16.89 31.94 7.16
C LEU A 62 16.86 30.73 8.09
N ARG A 63 15.78 29.92 8.04
CA ARG A 63 15.69 28.67 8.81
C ARG A 63 16.59 27.59 8.26
N ALA A 64 16.73 27.48 6.93
CA ALA A 64 17.69 26.59 6.29
C ALA A 64 19.13 26.87 6.73
N GLN A 65 19.56 28.13 6.78
CA GLN A 65 20.87 28.52 7.28
C GLN A 65 21.10 28.08 8.74
N ARG A 66 20.04 28.10 9.57
CA ARG A 66 20.12 27.60 10.96
C ARG A 66 20.28 26.09 11.00
N VAL A 67 19.57 25.34 10.16
CA VAL A 67 19.76 23.89 10.06
C VAL A 67 21.20 23.58 9.67
N GLN A 68 21.75 24.24 8.66
CA GLN A 68 23.13 24.04 8.23
C GLN A 68 24.16 24.38 9.35
N ALA A 69 23.83 25.34 10.22
CA ALA A 69 24.72 25.73 11.32
C ALA A 69 24.70 24.77 12.53
N PHE A 70 23.59 24.07 12.77
CA PHE A 70 23.36 23.29 13.98
C PHE A 70 23.18 21.80 13.76
N CYS A 71 23.10 21.32 12.50
CA CYS A 71 22.85 19.93 12.16
C CYS A 71 24.01 19.34 11.36
N PRO A 72 24.16 17.99 11.38
CA PRO A 72 25.09 17.29 10.52
C PRO A 72 24.84 17.58 9.03
N THR A 73 25.87 17.45 8.22
CA THR A 73 25.79 17.59 6.77
C THR A 73 24.72 16.63 6.20
N GLY A 74 23.90 17.08 5.29
CA GLY A 74 22.80 16.28 4.72
C GLY A 74 21.43 16.45 5.41
N THR A 75 21.38 16.91 6.66
CA THR A 75 20.11 17.07 7.40
C THR A 75 19.13 18.01 6.68
N LEU A 76 19.62 19.06 6.01
CA LEU A 76 18.75 20.01 5.32
C LEU A 76 18.02 19.37 4.13
N ALA A 77 18.68 18.49 3.39
CA ALA A 77 18.07 17.75 2.27
C ALA A 77 16.93 16.85 2.75
N SER A 78 17.17 16.07 3.82
CA SER A 78 16.15 15.25 4.49
C SER A 78 14.96 16.07 4.97
N LEU A 79 15.19 17.23 5.56
CA LEU A 79 14.13 18.12 6.05
C LEU A 79 13.33 18.77 4.91
N THR A 80 13.95 19.00 3.77
CA THR A 80 13.25 19.49 2.58
C THR A 80 12.28 18.44 2.08
N CYS A 81 12.69 17.17 2.08
CA CYS A 81 11.82 16.03 1.78
C CYS A 81 10.66 15.92 2.79
N THR A 82 10.93 16.04 4.09
CA THR A 82 9.89 16.03 5.14
C THR A 82 8.89 17.17 4.97
N ALA A 83 9.36 18.39 4.65
CA ALA A 83 8.50 19.53 4.38
C ALA A 83 7.64 19.31 3.13
N ARG A 84 8.22 18.71 2.08
CA ARG A 84 7.52 18.33 0.85
C ARG A 84 6.44 17.28 1.12
N GLN A 85 6.73 16.25 1.91
CA GLN A 85 5.74 15.24 2.31
C GLN A 85 4.61 15.87 3.13
N ALA A 86 4.93 16.76 4.06
CA ALA A 86 3.91 17.50 4.81
C ALA A 86 3.05 18.41 3.92
N LEU A 87 3.56 18.90 2.81
CA LEU A 87 2.80 19.66 1.80
C LEU A 87 1.93 18.74 0.94
N LEU A 88 2.45 17.60 0.50
CA LEU A 88 1.69 16.60 -0.24
C LEU A 88 0.52 16.06 0.60
N SER A 89 0.71 15.88 1.91
CA SER A 89 -0.35 15.48 2.84
C SER A 89 -1.47 16.51 2.99
N THR A 90 -1.27 17.76 2.54
CA THR A 90 -2.33 18.78 2.49
C THR A 90 -3.24 18.68 1.27
N GLY A 91 -2.98 17.71 0.38
CA GLY A 91 -3.77 17.48 -0.83
C GLY A 91 -3.62 18.56 -1.90
N LEU A 92 -2.54 19.32 -1.85
CA LEU A 92 -2.31 20.39 -2.81
C LEU A 92 -1.48 19.85 -3.98
N PRO A 93 -1.90 20.06 -5.25
CA PRO A 93 -1.16 19.57 -6.39
C PRO A 93 0.25 20.18 -6.41
N TYR A 94 1.27 19.34 -6.35
CA TYR A 94 2.67 19.76 -6.36
C TYR A 94 3.04 20.57 -7.62
N ALA A 95 2.43 20.21 -8.76
CA ALA A 95 2.57 20.95 -10.01
C ALA A 95 2.24 22.46 -9.87
N SER A 96 1.31 22.82 -8.96
CA SER A 96 0.98 24.21 -8.67
C SER A 96 2.07 24.95 -7.88
N LEU A 97 3.01 24.23 -7.27
CA LEU A 97 4.11 24.77 -6.48
C LEU A 97 5.43 24.83 -7.26
N ALA A 98 5.58 24.06 -8.33
CA ALA A 98 6.80 24.01 -9.14
C ALA A 98 7.20 25.36 -9.74
N GLY A 99 6.23 26.25 -10.01
CA GLY A 99 6.47 27.62 -10.46
C GLY A 99 6.70 28.65 -9.35
N SER A 100 6.68 28.26 -8.07
CA SER A 100 6.61 29.18 -6.94
C SER A 100 7.96 29.51 -6.27
N GLY A 101 9.08 29.07 -6.84
CA GLY A 101 10.44 29.33 -6.31
C GLY A 101 10.84 28.44 -5.12
N PHE A 102 10.06 27.40 -4.82
CA PHE A 102 10.47 26.32 -3.90
C PHE A 102 11.22 25.20 -4.61
N GLY A 103 11.20 25.19 -5.95
CA GLY A 103 12.01 24.32 -6.74
C GLY A 103 13.22 25.11 -7.23
N HIS A 104 14.42 24.73 -6.88
CA HIS A 104 15.49 24.84 -7.84
C HIS A 104 15.04 23.92 -8.97
N VAL A 105 14.45 24.49 -10.02
CA VAL A 105 14.22 23.77 -11.26
C VAL A 105 15.60 23.53 -11.84
N CYS A 106 16.14 22.36 -11.59
CA CYS A 106 17.30 21.89 -12.30
C CYS A 106 16.84 21.55 -13.71
N THR A 107 17.18 22.40 -14.65
CA THR A 107 17.00 22.14 -16.08
C THR A 107 18.10 21.21 -16.55
N GLY A 108 17.77 19.94 -16.71
CA GLY A 108 18.62 18.88 -17.21
C GLY A 108 18.52 17.63 -16.33
N ALA A 109 18.04 16.51 -16.90
CA ALA A 109 18.07 15.24 -16.22
C ALA A 109 19.51 14.92 -15.80
N SER A 110 19.82 15.04 -14.52
CA SER A 110 21.11 14.63 -14.01
C SER A 110 20.93 14.03 -12.61
N CYS A 111 21.23 12.77 -12.51
CA CYS A 111 21.26 12.02 -11.26
C CYS A 111 22.04 12.78 -10.18
N GLY A 112 21.49 12.84 -8.97
CA GLY A 112 22.12 13.50 -7.84
C GLY A 112 21.81 14.99 -7.69
N ASN A 113 20.84 15.50 -8.41
CA ASN A 113 20.41 16.90 -8.30
C ASN A 113 19.26 17.13 -7.30
N GLY A 114 18.71 16.06 -6.72
CA GLY A 114 17.62 16.07 -5.76
C GLY A 114 16.23 16.21 -6.38
N VAL A 115 16.09 15.98 -7.68
CA VAL A 115 14.83 16.06 -8.42
C VAL A 115 14.64 14.78 -9.23
N LEU A 116 13.58 14.03 -8.96
CA LEU A 116 13.25 12.83 -9.72
C LEU A 116 12.73 13.24 -11.11
N GLU A 117 13.47 12.90 -12.13
CA GLU A 117 13.18 13.25 -13.53
C GLU A 117 12.72 12.02 -14.33
N PRO A 118 12.10 12.21 -15.51
CA PRO A 118 11.72 11.08 -16.35
C PRO A 118 12.94 10.22 -16.74
N GLY A 119 12.89 8.95 -16.36
CA GLY A 119 13.98 7.98 -16.60
C GLY A 119 14.77 7.62 -15.34
N GLU A 120 14.54 8.29 -14.23
CA GLU A 120 15.13 8.01 -12.93
C GLU A 120 14.18 7.20 -12.05
N GLN A 121 14.70 6.27 -11.27
CA GLN A 121 13.93 5.53 -10.27
C GLN A 121 13.98 6.23 -8.89
N CYS A 122 15.06 6.97 -8.65
CA CYS A 122 15.28 7.75 -7.44
C CYS A 122 16.24 8.91 -7.73
N ASP A 123 16.22 9.94 -6.88
CA ASP A 123 17.27 10.97 -6.79
C ASP A 123 17.31 11.47 -5.35
N ASP A 124 18.43 11.30 -4.66
CA ASP A 124 18.65 11.67 -3.27
C ASP A 124 19.52 12.93 -3.11
N GLY A 125 19.82 13.60 -4.23
CA GLY A 125 20.58 14.84 -4.24
C GLY A 125 22.09 14.66 -4.23
N ASN A 126 22.58 13.43 -4.47
CA ASN A 126 24.00 13.14 -4.59
C ASN A 126 24.26 11.96 -5.54
N VAL A 127 25.54 11.71 -5.88
CA VAL A 127 25.98 10.60 -6.75
C VAL A 127 26.81 9.58 -5.96
N ILE A 128 26.51 9.41 -4.68
CA ILE A 128 27.16 8.41 -3.82
C ILE A 128 26.28 7.17 -3.80
N GLY A 129 26.84 5.99 -4.03
CA GLY A 129 26.10 4.73 -3.92
C GLY A 129 26.12 4.17 -2.50
N GLY A 130 25.12 3.35 -2.17
CA GLY A 130 24.98 2.72 -0.85
C GLY A 130 24.16 3.50 0.17
N ASP A 131 23.47 4.57 -0.25
CA ASP A 131 22.59 5.43 0.58
C ASP A 131 21.14 5.44 0.07
N ASN A 132 20.80 4.45 -0.75
CA ASN A 132 19.50 4.11 -1.32
C ASN A 132 19.25 4.59 -2.75
N CYS A 133 20.08 5.43 -3.30
CA CYS A 133 20.04 5.80 -4.71
C CYS A 133 21.43 5.66 -5.34
N SER A 134 21.51 4.85 -6.40
CA SER A 134 22.79 4.66 -7.08
C SER A 134 23.25 5.92 -7.80
N PRO A 135 24.53 6.05 -8.12
CA PRO A 135 25.05 7.14 -8.94
C PRO A 135 24.40 7.26 -10.33
N THR A 136 23.55 6.29 -10.70
CA THR A 136 22.80 6.25 -11.97
C THR A 136 21.28 6.36 -11.74
N CYS A 137 20.86 6.87 -10.58
CA CYS A 137 19.46 7.06 -10.19
C CYS A 137 18.61 5.79 -10.28
N GLN A 138 19.20 4.66 -9.93
CA GLN A 138 18.48 3.40 -9.75
C GLN A 138 18.36 3.10 -8.24
N ILE A 139 17.20 2.58 -7.83
CA ILE A 139 16.98 2.21 -6.43
C ILE A 139 17.99 1.12 -6.03
N GLU A 140 18.86 1.44 -5.09
CA GLU A 140 19.77 0.48 -4.47
C GLU A 140 19.05 -0.21 -3.33
N GLY A 141 18.50 -1.38 -3.54
CA GLY A 141 18.08 -2.36 -2.53
C GLY A 141 17.50 -1.89 -1.20
N GLY A 142 17.06 -0.62 -1.09
CA GLY A 142 16.53 -0.03 0.14
C GLY A 142 16.15 1.44 -0.08
N ALA A 143 14.96 1.66 -0.54
CA ALA A 143 14.14 2.87 -0.47
C ALA A 143 14.83 4.23 -0.25
N CYS A 144 14.95 5.02 -1.32
CA CYS A 144 14.77 6.47 -1.25
C CYS A 144 13.31 6.79 -0.91
N ASN A 145 12.85 6.28 0.20
CA ASN A 145 11.61 6.70 0.79
C ASN A 145 11.92 7.11 2.21
N ASP A 146 11.97 8.40 2.43
CA ASP A 146 11.86 9.00 3.75
C ASP A 146 10.49 8.68 4.41
N VAL A 147 9.79 7.64 3.90
CA VAL A 147 8.60 7.07 4.55
C VAL A 147 8.91 6.61 5.97
N CYS A 148 10.16 6.22 6.25
CA CYS A 148 10.64 5.86 7.57
C CYS A 148 11.16 7.04 8.40
N ALA A 149 11.22 8.25 7.83
CA ALA A 149 11.70 9.42 8.57
C ALA A 149 10.88 9.66 9.83
N GLY A 150 11.58 9.84 10.95
CA GLY A 150 10.97 10.06 12.26
C GLY A 150 10.42 8.79 12.94
N VAL A 151 10.50 7.63 12.32
CA VAL A 151 10.18 6.35 12.96
C VAL A 151 11.39 5.88 13.76
N VAL A 152 11.21 5.72 15.07
CA VAL A 152 12.23 5.08 15.93
C VAL A 152 12.02 3.57 15.87
N PRO A 153 12.97 2.80 15.32
CA PRO A 153 12.85 1.34 15.27
C PRO A 153 12.83 0.73 16.66
N VAL A 154 12.17 -0.42 16.78
CA VAL A 154 12.15 -1.24 17.98
C VAL A 154 12.73 -2.61 17.62
N SER A 155 13.81 -2.99 18.31
CA SER A 155 14.43 -4.31 18.15
C SER A 155 13.59 -5.39 18.82
N GLY A 156 13.71 -6.62 18.31
CA GLY A 156 12.97 -7.78 18.76
C GLY A 156 11.78 -8.09 17.85
N THR A 157 11.22 -9.28 18.07
CA THR A 157 10.14 -9.82 17.22
C THR A 157 8.80 -9.93 17.93
N ALA A 158 8.75 -9.54 19.21
CA ALA A 158 7.51 -9.57 19.99
C ALA A 158 6.53 -8.49 19.50
N ILE A 159 5.29 -8.89 19.26
CA ILE A 159 4.25 -8.03 18.68
C ILE A 159 2.95 -8.08 19.48
N ARG A 160 2.09 -7.11 19.22
CA ARG A 160 0.69 -7.10 19.64
C ARG A 160 -0.17 -6.42 18.58
N ALA A 161 -1.46 -6.68 18.61
CA ALA A 161 -2.42 -5.91 17.82
C ALA A 161 -2.89 -4.69 18.63
N GLU A 162 -2.94 -3.55 17.96
CA GLU A 162 -3.51 -2.30 18.48
C GLU A 162 -4.74 -1.94 17.67
N ARG A 163 -5.91 -1.94 18.31
CA ARG A 163 -7.15 -1.57 17.65
C ARG A 163 -7.15 -0.08 17.32
N ILE A 164 -7.18 0.26 16.04
CA ILE A 164 -7.19 1.64 15.55
C ILE A 164 -8.58 2.10 15.14
N ALA A 165 -9.51 1.17 14.89
CA ALA A 165 -10.90 1.47 14.55
C ALA A 165 -11.85 0.38 14.99
N SER A 166 -13.11 0.75 15.18
CA SER A 166 -14.25 -0.17 15.38
C SER A 166 -15.54 0.45 14.83
N GLY A 167 -16.57 -0.38 14.65
CA GLY A 167 -17.87 0.06 14.15
C GLY A 167 -17.90 0.35 12.65
N LEU A 168 -16.93 -0.15 11.91
CA LEU A 168 -16.94 -0.14 10.44
C LEU A 168 -17.91 -1.20 9.91
N SER A 169 -18.39 -1.01 8.68
CA SER A 169 -19.36 -1.92 8.05
C SER A 169 -18.66 -3.00 7.24
N GLN A 170 -18.30 -4.12 7.90
CA GLN A 170 -17.59 -5.23 7.27
C GLN A 170 -16.29 -4.78 6.57
N PRO A 171 -15.30 -4.28 7.31
CA PRO A 171 -14.03 -3.89 6.71
C PRO A 171 -13.34 -5.11 6.11
N LEU A 172 -12.96 -5.01 4.85
CA LEU A 172 -12.51 -6.13 4.04
C LEU A 172 -11.08 -5.99 3.54
N TYR A 173 -10.56 -4.78 3.46
CA TYR A 173 -9.20 -4.53 2.97
C TYR A 173 -8.67 -3.18 3.45
N ILE A 174 -7.36 -3.09 3.61
CA ILE A 174 -6.67 -1.87 4.04
C ILE A 174 -5.50 -1.63 3.11
N THR A 175 -5.32 -0.38 2.69
CA THR A 175 -4.16 0.02 1.88
C THR A 175 -3.87 1.52 2.03
N ALA A 176 -2.76 1.96 1.47
CA ALA A 176 -2.41 3.37 1.36
C ALA A 176 -1.88 3.69 -0.03
N PRO A 177 -2.06 4.93 -0.52
CA PRO A 177 -1.39 5.35 -1.74
C PRO A 177 0.13 5.29 -1.57
N PRO A 178 0.87 5.01 -2.64
CA PRO A 178 2.32 5.05 -2.60
C PRO A 178 2.83 6.37 -2.03
N ARG A 179 3.75 6.29 -1.06
CA ARG A 179 4.38 7.45 -0.38
C ARG A 179 3.46 8.31 0.50
N ASP A 180 2.17 8.01 0.63
CA ASP A 180 1.26 8.75 1.51
C ASP A 180 1.29 8.18 2.93
N VAL A 181 2.14 8.71 3.77
CA VAL A 181 2.28 8.30 5.18
C VAL A 181 1.21 8.90 6.10
N SER A 182 0.32 9.71 5.56
CA SER A 182 -0.69 10.44 6.32
C SER A 182 -2.05 9.76 6.35
N ARG A 183 -2.33 8.89 5.37
CA ARG A 183 -3.64 8.27 5.20
C ARG A 183 -3.53 6.75 5.06
N ILE A 184 -4.53 6.07 5.59
CA ILE A 184 -4.87 4.69 5.24
C ILE A 184 -6.33 4.65 4.78
N PHE A 185 -6.61 3.74 3.88
CA PHE A 185 -7.94 3.56 3.28
C PHE A 185 -8.46 2.18 3.63
N VAL A 186 -9.68 2.12 4.13
CA VAL A 186 -10.35 0.89 4.52
C VAL A 186 -11.53 0.65 3.59
N VAL A 187 -11.52 -0.48 2.92
CA VAL A 187 -12.61 -0.92 2.07
C VAL A 187 -13.65 -1.61 2.95
N GLU A 188 -14.86 -1.09 2.95
CA GLU A 188 -16.04 -1.75 3.54
C GLU A 188 -16.73 -2.58 2.44
N LYS A 189 -16.97 -3.86 2.70
CA LYS A 189 -17.61 -4.82 1.78
C LYS A 189 -18.93 -4.28 1.22
N THR A 190 -19.63 -3.47 2.01
CA THR A 190 -20.92 -2.85 1.68
C THR A 190 -20.85 -1.73 0.62
N GLY A 191 -19.67 -1.43 0.08
CA GLY A 191 -19.51 -0.49 -1.04
C GLY A 191 -18.94 0.88 -0.66
N ARG A 192 -18.30 1.03 0.50
CA ARG A 192 -17.67 2.28 0.89
C ARG A 192 -16.18 2.12 1.05
N ILE A 193 -15.43 3.19 0.75
CA ILE A 193 -14.02 3.32 1.09
C ILE A 193 -13.91 4.40 2.15
N ARG A 194 -13.41 4.05 3.34
CA ARG A 194 -13.22 4.96 4.46
C ARG A 194 -11.77 5.44 4.50
N VAL A 195 -11.56 6.62 5.04
CA VAL A 195 -10.23 7.23 5.17
C VAL A 195 -9.92 7.52 6.62
N PHE A 196 -8.77 7.04 7.04
CA PHE A 196 -8.13 7.52 8.26
C PHE A 196 -7.02 8.48 7.90
N ARG A 197 -7.03 9.66 8.48
CA ARG A 197 -6.00 10.66 8.30
C ARG A 197 -5.38 10.99 9.63
N TRP A 198 -4.07 10.77 9.75
CA TRP A 198 -3.33 10.93 11.01
C TRP A 198 -3.96 10.16 12.17
N GLY A 199 -4.46 8.95 11.92
CA GLY A 199 -5.10 8.09 12.89
C GLY A 199 -6.57 8.41 13.19
N ALA A 200 -7.15 9.46 12.60
CA ALA A 200 -8.56 9.82 12.78
C ALA A 200 -9.41 9.42 11.57
N LEU A 201 -10.51 8.70 11.81
CA LEU A 201 -11.49 8.38 10.79
C LEU A 201 -12.20 9.65 10.31
N LEU A 202 -12.14 9.91 9.02
CA LEU A 202 -12.88 11.02 8.43
C LEU A 202 -14.39 10.70 8.35
N PRO A 203 -15.26 11.70 8.60
CA PRO A 203 -16.71 11.48 8.60
C PRO A 203 -17.26 11.15 7.20
N THR A 204 -16.69 11.74 6.16
CA THR A 204 -17.08 11.51 4.77
C THR A 204 -16.29 10.33 4.20
N PRO A 205 -16.95 9.33 3.56
CA PRO A 205 -16.25 8.29 2.83
C PRO A 205 -15.39 8.89 1.69
N PHE A 206 -14.27 8.24 1.36
CA PHE A 206 -13.50 8.57 0.18
C PHE A 206 -14.30 8.30 -1.10
N LEU A 207 -14.97 7.14 -1.14
CA LEU A 207 -15.87 6.76 -2.22
C LEU A 207 -17.07 6.00 -1.63
N ASP A 208 -18.27 6.25 -2.15
CA ASP A 208 -19.48 5.47 -1.85
C ASP A 208 -20.08 4.95 -3.16
N VAL A 209 -19.98 3.64 -3.38
CA VAL A 209 -20.56 2.91 -4.51
C VAL A 209 -21.56 1.86 -4.04
N SER A 210 -22.11 2.00 -2.83
CA SER A 210 -23.00 1.03 -2.20
C SER A 210 -24.26 0.72 -3.02
N THR A 211 -24.70 1.65 -3.87
CA THR A 211 -25.83 1.45 -4.78
C THR A 211 -25.50 0.60 -6.01
N LEU A 212 -24.21 0.40 -6.30
CA LEU A 212 -23.75 -0.37 -7.46
C LEU A 212 -23.39 -1.81 -7.08
N VAL A 213 -23.26 -2.10 -5.79
CA VAL A 213 -22.62 -3.31 -5.26
C VAL A 213 -23.68 -4.31 -4.80
N SER A 214 -23.54 -5.57 -5.22
CA SER A 214 -24.18 -6.71 -4.56
C SER A 214 -23.40 -7.07 -3.30
N ASN A 215 -24.07 -7.42 -2.21
CA ASN A 215 -23.43 -7.72 -0.90
C ASN A 215 -23.83 -9.09 -0.34
N GLY A 216 -24.09 -10.07 -1.20
CA GLY A 216 -24.40 -11.46 -0.81
C GLY A 216 -23.14 -12.33 -0.76
N SER A 217 -23.09 -13.32 0.15
CA SER A 217 -21.97 -14.27 0.23
C SER A 217 -20.60 -13.59 0.19
N GLU A 218 -19.76 -13.91 -0.80
CA GLU A 218 -18.45 -13.28 -1.03
C GLU A 218 -18.53 -12.01 -1.88
N GLN A 219 -19.71 -11.65 -2.37
CA GLN A 219 -19.93 -10.44 -3.18
C GLN A 219 -19.78 -9.17 -2.36
N GLY A 220 -19.32 -8.09 -2.98
CA GLY A 220 -19.11 -6.83 -2.31
C GLY A 220 -18.21 -5.88 -3.09
N LEU A 221 -17.76 -4.82 -2.43
CA LEU A 221 -16.58 -4.05 -2.81
C LEU A 221 -15.37 -4.81 -2.26
N LEU A 222 -14.57 -5.43 -3.15
CA LEU A 222 -13.62 -6.47 -2.79
C LEU A 222 -12.16 -6.02 -2.85
N GLY A 223 -11.84 -5.02 -3.66
CA GLY A 223 -10.47 -4.58 -3.87
C GLY A 223 -10.35 -3.09 -4.14
N LEU A 224 -9.17 -2.56 -3.80
CA LEU A 224 -8.74 -1.19 -4.06
C LEU A 224 -7.24 -1.21 -4.38
N ALA A 225 -6.84 -0.59 -5.48
CA ALA A 225 -5.45 -0.37 -5.81
C ALA A 225 -5.23 1.08 -6.25
N PHE A 226 -4.30 1.76 -5.63
CA PHE A 226 -3.86 3.07 -6.07
C PHE A 226 -2.83 2.92 -7.19
N HIS A 227 -2.97 3.73 -8.23
CA HIS A 227 -1.97 3.77 -9.31
C HIS A 227 -0.58 4.08 -8.74
N PRO A 228 0.51 3.48 -9.25
CA PRO A 228 1.88 3.77 -8.76
C PRO A 228 2.21 5.26 -8.73
N GLN A 229 1.69 6.03 -9.69
CA GLN A 229 1.82 7.48 -9.76
C GLN A 229 0.57 8.23 -9.23
N PHE A 230 -0.13 7.66 -8.24
CA PHE A 230 -1.36 8.26 -7.69
C PHE A 230 -1.19 9.69 -7.22
N VAL A 231 -0.04 10.02 -6.65
CA VAL A 231 0.27 11.39 -6.19
C VAL A 231 0.19 12.41 -7.32
N ASP A 232 0.54 12.01 -8.54
CA ASP A 232 0.60 12.88 -9.71
C ASP A 232 -0.70 12.83 -10.54
N ASN A 233 -1.33 11.66 -10.66
CA ASN A 233 -2.46 11.45 -11.56
C ASN A 233 -3.82 11.24 -10.87
N GLY A 234 -3.82 11.02 -9.55
CA GLY A 234 -5.03 10.82 -8.75
C GLY A 234 -5.86 9.59 -9.10
N ARG A 235 -5.30 8.63 -9.87
CA ARG A 235 -6.01 7.45 -10.36
C ARG A 235 -5.98 6.31 -9.34
N PHE A 236 -7.10 5.62 -9.19
CA PHE A 236 -7.18 4.38 -8.42
C PHE A 236 -8.22 3.45 -9.04
N PHE A 237 -8.14 2.19 -8.67
CA PHE A 237 -8.95 1.12 -9.23
C PHE A 237 -9.67 0.38 -8.11
N ILE A 238 -10.92 0.03 -8.36
CA ILE A 238 -11.71 -0.79 -7.47
C ILE A 238 -12.19 -2.05 -8.18
N ASN A 239 -12.35 -3.13 -7.41
CA ASN A 239 -13.03 -4.33 -7.85
C ASN A 239 -14.28 -4.52 -7.00
N TYR A 240 -15.42 -4.69 -7.64
CA TYR A 240 -16.68 -4.96 -6.97
C TYR A 240 -17.55 -5.92 -7.79
N THR A 241 -18.46 -6.60 -7.11
CA THR A 241 -19.53 -7.33 -7.78
C THR A 241 -20.74 -6.41 -7.93
N ASN A 242 -21.23 -6.25 -9.15
CA ASN A 242 -22.37 -5.38 -9.44
C ASN A 242 -23.70 -6.03 -8.99
N THR A 243 -24.80 -5.31 -9.12
CA THR A 243 -26.13 -5.79 -8.73
C THR A 243 -26.63 -7.01 -9.52
N ALA A 244 -26.03 -7.33 -10.66
CA ALA A 244 -26.26 -8.58 -11.41
C ALA A 244 -25.39 -9.73 -10.91
N GLY A 245 -24.39 -9.46 -10.03
CA GLY A 245 -23.46 -10.42 -9.52
C GLY A 245 -22.14 -10.52 -10.30
N ASP A 246 -21.97 -9.76 -11.38
CA ASP A 246 -20.77 -9.77 -12.20
C ASP A 246 -19.63 -8.99 -11.54
N THR A 247 -18.41 -9.47 -11.72
CA THR A 247 -17.19 -8.72 -11.32
C THR A 247 -16.97 -7.53 -12.25
N VAL A 248 -16.73 -6.37 -11.65
CA VAL A 248 -16.40 -5.12 -12.35
C VAL A 248 -15.12 -4.53 -11.78
N ILE A 249 -14.15 -4.29 -12.64
CA ILE A 249 -12.99 -3.47 -12.36
C ILE A 249 -13.22 -2.08 -12.92
N ALA A 250 -13.19 -1.05 -12.08
CA ALA A 250 -13.43 0.33 -12.49
C ALA A 250 -12.30 1.25 -12.01
N GLU A 251 -11.90 2.16 -12.89
CA GLU A 251 -11.03 3.29 -12.57
C GLU A 251 -11.83 4.46 -12.08
N TYR A 252 -11.30 5.13 -11.07
CA TYR A 252 -11.77 6.41 -10.55
C TYR A 252 -10.61 7.39 -10.39
N ARG A 253 -10.96 8.65 -10.14
CA ARG A 253 -9.99 9.72 -9.82
C ARG A 253 -10.40 10.43 -8.54
N ILE A 254 -9.42 11.05 -7.90
CA ILE A 254 -9.70 11.98 -6.78
C ILE A 254 -10.42 13.23 -7.31
N SER A 255 -11.23 13.84 -6.44
CA SER A 255 -11.81 15.16 -6.68
C SER A 255 -10.81 16.29 -6.35
N ALA A 256 -11.27 17.54 -6.39
CA ALA A 256 -10.49 18.66 -5.87
C ALA A 256 -10.18 18.55 -4.37
N ASN A 257 -10.97 17.78 -3.62
CA ASN A 257 -10.64 17.38 -2.27
C ASN A 257 -9.96 16.00 -2.31
N PRO A 258 -8.67 15.87 -1.97
CA PRO A 258 -7.92 14.61 -2.07
C PRO A 258 -8.40 13.51 -1.10
N ASP A 259 -9.24 13.85 -0.13
CA ASP A 259 -9.87 12.91 0.78
C ASP A 259 -11.22 12.40 0.27
N VAL A 260 -11.61 12.79 -0.96
CA VAL A 260 -12.88 12.40 -1.61
C VAL A 260 -12.62 12.12 -3.09
N ALA A 261 -13.06 10.97 -3.55
CA ALA A 261 -13.04 10.62 -4.98
C ALA A 261 -14.09 11.42 -5.76
N ASP A 262 -13.91 11.53 -7.07
CA ASP A 262 -14.94 12.03 -7.98
C ASP A 262 -15.76 10.87 -8.52
N PRO A 263 -17.03 10.67 -8.09
CA PRO A 263 -17.87 9.56 -8.56
C PRO A 263 -18.17 9.64 -10.06
N SER A 264 -18.13 10.85 -10.64
CA SER A 264 -18.40 11.05 -12.07
C SER A 264 -17.24 10.64 -12.97
N SER A 265 -16.06 10.41 -12.40
CA SER A 265 -14.86 9.95 -13.09
C SER A 265 -14.84 8.44 -13.39
N ALA A 266 -15.86 7.72 -12.96
CA ALA A 266 -15.98 6.27 -13.11
C ALA A 266 -15.78 5.81 -14.56
N ARG A 267 -14.86 4.86 -14.78
CA ARG A 267 -14.62 4.22 -16.05
C ARG A 267 -14.46 2.71 -15.86
N ILE A 268 -15.31 1.93 -16.50
CA ILE A 268 -15.17 0.47 -16.49
C ILE A 268 -13.92 0.09 -17.27
N VAL A 269 -13.05 -0.69 -16.63
CA VAL A 269 -11.83 -1.25 -17.22
C VAL A 269 -12.10 -2.67 -17.72
N LEU A 270 -12.71 -3.52 -16.88
CA LEU A 270 -13.02 -4.91 -17.21
C LEU A 270 -14.31 -5.32 -16.52
N GLN A 271 -15.14 -6.10 -17.18
CA GLN A 271 -16.30 -6.76 -16.60
C GLN A 271 -16.27 -8.25 -16.96
N VAL A 272 -16.49 -9.11 -15.94
CA VAL A 272 -16.50 -10.56 -16.10
C VAL A 272 -17.76 -11.12 -15.46
N ALA A 273 -18.55 -11.86 -16.27
CA ALA A 273 -19.74 -12.54 -15.78
C ALA A 273 -19.38 -13.62 -14.74
N GLN A 274 -20.11 -13.63 -13.63
CA GLN A 274 -19.93 -14.59 -12.55
C GLN A 274 -21.10 -15.58 -12.53
N PRO A 275 -20.84 -16.88 -12.65
CA PRO A 275 -21.92 -17.87 -12.66
C PRO A 275 -22.54 -18.10 -11.27
N TYR A 276 -21.79 -17.80 -10.19
CA TYR A 276 -22.25 -18.00 -8.80
C TYR A 276 -21.83 -16.81 -7.93
N SER A 277 -22.38 -16.74 -6.71
CA SER A 277 -22.15 -15.65 -5.75
C SER A 277 -20.91 -15.82 -4.86
N ASN A 278 -20.14 -16.88 -5.08
CA ASN A 278 -18.91 -17.19 -4.35
C ASN A 278 -17.72 -17.38 -5.29
N HIS A 279 -16.52 -17.50 -4.75
CA HIS A 279 -15.24 -17.52 -5.45
C HIS A 279 -15.06 -16.32 -6.39
N ASN A 280 -15.41 -15.15 -5.88
CA ASN A 280 -15.29 -13.92 -6.68
C ASN A 280 -13.84 -13.40 -6.73
N GLY A 281 -12.96 -13.86 -5.83
CA GLY A 281 -11.62 -13.30 -5.67
C GLY A 281 -11.69 -11.82 -5.32
N GLY A 282 -11.25 -10.96 -6.24
CA GLY A 282 -11.56 -9.52 -6.21
C GLY A 282 -10.44 -8.62 -5.72
N HIS A 283 -9.31 -9.18 -5.29
CA HIS A 283 -8.15 -8.36 -4.92
C HIS A 283 -7.52 -7.72 -6.16
N LEU A 284 -6.97 -6.51 -5.97
CA LEU A 284 -6.22 -5.75 -6.96
C LEU A 284 -4.87 -5.33 -6.37
N ALA A 285 -3.82 -5.48 -7.15
CA ALA A 285 -2.50 -4.95 -6.78
C ALA A 285 -1.73 -4.51 -8.04
N PHE A 286 -0.98 -3.41 -7.93
CA PHE A 286 0.04 -3.11 -8.92
C PHE A 286 1.31 -3.90 -8.60
N GLY A 287 1.85 -4.59 -9.60
CA GLY A 287 3.14 -5.24 -9.49
C GLY A 287 4.30 -4.24 -9.49
N PRO A 288 5.50 -4.68 -9.13
CA PRO A 288 6.70 -3.85 -9.20
C PRO A 288 7.03 -3.39 -10.63
N ASP A 289 6.45 -4.04 -11.62
CA ASP A 289 6.53 -3.72 -13.04
C ASP A 289 5.54 -2.63 -13.50
N GLY A 290 4.71 -2.12 -12.59
CA GLY A 290 3.74 -1.05 -12.84
C GLY A 290 2.43 -1.49 -13.48
N TYR A 291 2.23 -2.78 -13.77
CA TYR A 291 0.99 -3.30 -14.33
C TYR A 291 -0.02 -3.69 -13.24
N LEU A 292 -1.30 -3.68 -13.59
CA LEU A 292 -2.38 -4.07 -12.67
C LEU A 292 -2.60 -5.58 -12.75
N TYR A 293 -2.45 -6.24 -11.61
CA TYR A 293 -2.79 -7.65 -11.41
C TYR A 293 -4.19 -7.77 -10.81
N ILE A 294 -4.95 -8.77 -11.29
CA ILE A 294 -6.35 -8.99 -10.92
C ILE A 294 -6.53 -10.48 -10.64
N GLY A 295 -6.84 -10.84 -9.41
CA GLY A 295 -7.18 -12.21 -9.02
C GLY A 295 -8.67 -12.49 -9.21
N LEU A 296 -9.00 -13.49 -10.01
CA LEU A 296 -10.38 -13.95 -10.23
C LEU A 296 -10.49 -15.42 -9.85
N GLY A 297 -11.49 -15.73 -9.02
CA GLY A 297 -11.83 -17.11 -8.70
C GLY A 297 -12.42 -17.88 -9.88
N ASP A 298 -12.62 -19.18 -9.71
CA ASP A 298 -13.14 -20.09 -10.74
C ASP A 298 -14.62 -19.83 -11.11
N GLY A 299 -15.25 -18.88 -10.41
CA GLY A 299 -16.66 -18.50 -10.61
C GLY A 299 -17.63 -19.19 -9.69
N GLY A 300 -17.14 -20.05 -8.79
CA GLY A 300 -17.94 -20.56 -7.68
C GLY A 300 -18.48 -21.98 -7.82
N SER A 301 -19.26 -22.37 -6.82
CA SER A 301 -19.74 -23.74 -6.60
C SER A 301 -18.60 -24.70 -6.20
N GLY A 302 -18.88 -26.00 -6.03
CA GLY A 302 -17.89 -27.00 -5.66
C GLY A 302 -17.23 -27.65 -6.88
N GLY A 303 -15.88 -27.77 -6.87
CA GLY A 303 -15.13 -28.53 -7.84
C GLY A 303 -15.00 -27.91 -9.23
N ASP A 304 -15.19 -26.61 -9.37
CA ASP A 304 -15.13 -25.88 -10.65
C ASP A 304 -15.99 -26.53 -11.74
N PRO A 305 -17.33 -26.56 -11.60
CA PRO A 305 -18.21 -27.35 -12.48
C PRO A 305 -18.18 -26.91 -13.93
N GLN A 306 -17.61 -25.74 -14.23
CA GLN A 306 -17.49 -25.20 -15.58
C GLN A 306 -16.08 -25.35 -16.14
N GLY A 307 -15.12 -25.88 -15.36
CA GLY A 307 -13.74 -26.08 -15.75
C GLY A 307 -13.02 -24.77 -16.05
N ASN A 308 -13.40 -23.69 -15.37
CA ASN A 308 -12.87 -22.35 -15.65
C ASN A 308 -11.38 -22.25 -15.32
N ALA A 309 -10.93 -22.84 -14.22
CA ALA A 309 -9.56 -22.68 -13.75
C ALA A 309 -8.53 -23.20 -14.75
N GLN A 310 -8.80 -24.33 -15.41
CA GLN A 310 -7.93 -24.93 -16.42
C GLN A 310 -8.28 -24.50 -17.86
N ASN A 311 -9.37 -23.72 -18.07
CA ASN A 311 -9.76 -23.31 -19.42
C ASN A 311 -8.99 -22.03 -19.83
N PRO A 312 -8.07 -22.12 -20.81
CA PRO A 312 -7.26 -20.97 -21.22
C PRO A 312 -8.04 -19.90 -22.01
N SER A 313 -9.30 -20.19 -22.39
CA SER A 313 -10.21 -19.25 -23.08
C SER A 313 -11.15 -18.52 -22.11
N ARG A 314 -10.90 -18.60 -20.81
CA ARG A 314 -11.72 -17.99 -19.75
C ARG A 314 -10.83 -17.19 -18.80
N LEU A 315 -11.36 -16.06 -18.32
CA LEU A 315 -10.65 -15.20 -17.36
C LEU A 315 -10.84 -15.65 -15.90
N LEU A 316 -11.87 -16.47 -15.63
CA LEU A 316 -12.12 -17.02 -14.28
C LEU A 316 -11.09 -18.09 -13.91
N GLY A 317 -10.75 -18.19 -12.62
CA GLY A 317 -9.73 -19.09 -12.09
C GLY A 317 -8.30 -18.70 -12.49
N LYS A 318 -8.03 -17.39 -12.55
CA LYS A 318 -6.80 -16.81 -13.10
C LYS A 318 -6.25 -15.66 -12.26
N MET A 319 -4.97 -15.47 -12.38
CA MET A 319 -4.33 -14.18 -12.19
C MET A 319 -4.23 -13.50 -13.56
N LEU A 320 -4.80 -12.32 -13.70
CA LEU A 320 -4.68 -11.49 -14.91
C LEU A 320 -3.65 -10.39 -14.68
N ARG A 321 -3.03 -9.91 -15.77
CA ARG A 321 -2.10 -8.78 -15.76
C ARG A 321 -2.38 -7.89 -16.96
N ILE A 322 -2.73 -6.62 -16.70
CA ILE A 322 -3.15 -5.66 -17.72
C ILE A 322 -2.40 -4.32 -17.56
N ASP A 323 -2.29 -3.59 -18.66
CA ASP A 323 -1.70 -2.26 -18.73
C ASP A 323 -2.82 -1.20 -18.78
N VAL A 324 -3.01 -0.47 -17.69
CA VAL A 324 -4.05 0.56 -17.59
C VAL A 324 -3.64 1.91 -18.19
N ASP A 325 -2.42 2.02 -18.69
CA ASP A 325 -1.85 3.24 -19.26
C ASP A 325 -1.72 3.20 -20.79
N ALA A 326 -1.60 2.01 -21.39
CA ALA A 326 -1.31 1.86 -22.82
C ALA A 326 -2.51 2.11 -23.72
N ALA A 327 -3.73 1.69 -23.33
CA ALA A 327 -4.91 1.75 -24.18
C ALA A 327 -6.21 1.85 -23.37
N GLN A 328 -7.30 2.13 -24.05
CA GLN A 328 -8.66 2.10 -23.51
C GLN A 328 -9.39 0.85 -24.05
N PRO A 329 -10.05 0.04 -23.19
CA PRO A 329 -10.15 0.20 -21.72
C PRO A 329 -8.87 -0.16 -20.97
N TYR A 330 -7.99 -0.98 -21.53
CA TYR A 330 -6.63 -1.34 -21.06
C TYR A 330 -5.82 -1.88 -22.25
N GLY A 331 -4.51 -1.98 -22.08
CA GLY A 331 -3.60 -2.68 -22.99
C GLY A 331 -3.15 -4.03 -22.40
N ILE A 332 -2.51 -4.82 -23.24
CA ILE A 332 -1.86 -6.07 -22.84
C ILE A 332 -0.36 -5.80 -22.68
N PRO A 333 0.24 -6.08 -21.51
CA PRO A 333 1.69 -5.99 -21.35
C PRO A 333 2.40 -6.92 -22.35
N PRO A 334 3.39 -6.44 -23.10
CA PRO A 334 4.07 -7.25 -24.13
C PRO A 334 4.85 -8.43 -23.55
N THR A 335 5.05 -8.43 -22.25
CA THR A 335 5.72 -9.48 -21.48
C THR A 335 4.75 -10.47 -20.81
N ASN A 336 3.45 -10.42 -21.10
CA ASN A 336 2.54 -11.48 -20.66
C ASN A 336 2.88 -12.80 -21.34
N PRO A 337 2.77 -13.94 -20.64
CA PRO A 337 3.31 -15.23 -21.11
C PRO A 337 2.59 -15.75 -22.36
N PHE A 338 1.37 -15.31 -22.64
CA PHE A 338 0.52 -15.86 -23.69
C PHE A 338 0.23 -14.89 -24.85
N VAL A 339 0.91 -13.74 -24.89
CA VAL A 339 0.70 -12.72 -25.95
C VAL A 339 0.86 -13.31 -27.34
N GLY A 340 -0.17 -13.09 -28.17
CA GLY A 340 -0.24 -13.61 -29.54
C GLY A 340 -0.68 -15.08 -29.63
N SER A 341 -0.99 -15.72 -28.50
CA SER A 341 -1.65 -17.03 -28.46
C SER A 341 -3.17 -16.84 -28.54
N SER A 342 -3.90 -17.82 -29.03
CA SER A 342 -5.39 -17.73 -28.99
C SER A 342 -5.99 -19.12 -29.15
N PRO A 343 -6.33 -19.80 -28.06
CA PRO A 343 -6.04 -19.56 -26.63
C PRO A 343 -4.59 -19.88 -26.24
N PRO A 344 -4.07 -19.50 -25.06
CA PRO A 344 -4.70 -18.76 -23.95
C PRO A 344 -4.98 -17.29 -24.28
N LEU A 345 -5.89 -16.66 -23.48
CA LEU A 345 -6.15 -15.21 -23.55
C LEU A 345 -4.92 -14.41 -23.12
N ASP A 346 -4.68 -13.30 -23.79
CA ASP A 346 -3.48 -12.47 -23.62
C ASP A 346 -3.39 -11.79 -22.22
N GLU A 347 -4.53 -11.62 -21.52
CA GLU A 347 -4.61 -11.05 -20.15
C GLU A 347 -4.06 -11.99 -19.10
N ILE A 348 -3.99 -13.30 -19.37
CA ILE A 348 -3.66 -14.32 -18.37
C ILE A 348 -2.18 -14.22 -18.01
N TRP A 349 -1.91 -14.04 -16.70
CA TRP A 349 -0.59 -14.13 -16.11
C TRP A 349 -0.30 -15.53 -15.54
N ALA A 350 -1.27 -16.11 -14.82
CA ALA A 350 -1.22 -17.48 -14.30
C ALA A 350 -2.63 -18.09 -14.25
N LEU A 351 -2.70 -19.40 -14.19
CA LEU A 351 -3.96 -20.16 -14.23
C LEU A 351 -4.02 -21.25 -13.16
N GLY A 352 -5.16 -21.92 -13.06
CA GLY A 352 -5.34 -23.02 -12.12
C GLY A 352 -5.54 -22.57 -10.68
N LEU A 353 -6.23 -21.44 -10.48
CA LEU A 353 -6.60 -20.89 -9.18
C LEU A 353 -8.08 -21.16 -8.90
N ARG A 354 -8.43 -21.41 -7.63
CA ARG A 354 -9.81 -21.62 -7.20
C ARG A 354 -10.48 -20.34 -6.75
N ASN A 355 -9.94 -19.70 -5.73
CA ASN A 355 -10.42 -18.43 -5.18
C ASN A 355 -9.24 -17.66 -4.57
N PRO A 356 -8.39 -17.03 -5.40
CA PRO A 356 -7.23 -16.28 -4.94
C PRO A 356 -7.74 -15.05 -4.17
N TRP A 357 -7.99 -15.27 -2.87
CA TRP A 357 -8.67 -14.29 -2.03
C TRP A 357 -7.83 -13.05 -1.81
N ARG A 358 -6.57 -13.23 -1.36
CA ARG A 358 -5.60 -12.14 -1.25
C ARG A 358 -4.25 -12.58 -1.79
N TYR A 359 -3.56 -11.64 -2.38
CA TYR A 359 -2.18 -11.79 -2.81
C TYR A 359 -1.42 -10.48 -2.60
N SER A 360 -0.13 -10.55 -2.50
CA SER A 360 0.71 -9.37 -2.33
C SER A 360 2.06 -9.55 -2.97
N PHE A 361 2.63 -8.45 -3.42
CA PHE A 361 4.04 -8.40 -3.79
C PHE A 361 4.87 -7.99 -2.58
N ASP A 362 5.95 -8.73 -2.32
CA ASP A 362 6.97 -8.23 -1.42
C ASP A 362 7.58 -6.96 -2.02
N ARG A 363 7.38 -5.83 -1.37
CA ARG A 363 7.80 -4.52 -1.90
C ARG A 363 9.32 -4.36 -2.05
N VAL A 364 10.13 -5.27 -1.49
CA VAL A 364 11.60 -5.24 -1.58
C VAL A 364 12.11 -6.22 -2.62
N THR A 365 11.62 -7.46 -2.63
CA THR A 365 12.09 -8.49 -3.57
C THR A 365 11.30 -8.54 -4.86
N GLY A 366 10.04 -8.09 -4.85
CA GLY A 366 9.11 -8.21 -5.97
C GLY A 366 8.46 -9.59 -6.08
N ASP A 367 8.72 -10.49 -5.15
CA ASP A 367 8.11 -11.83 -5.13
C ASP A 367 6.61 -11.75 -4.86
N LEU A 368 5.84 -12.57 -5.55
CA LEU A 368 4.38 -12.63 -5.43
C LEU A 368 3.97 -13.82 -4.56
N TYR A 369 3.13 -13.55 -3.56
CA TYR A 369 2.48 -14.51 -2.68
C TYR A 369 0.99 -14.52 -2.96
N ILE A 370 0.38 -15.68 -3.21
CA ILE A 370 -1.05 -15.82 -3.52
C ILE A 370 -1.65 -16.83 -2.54
N ALA A 371 -2.60 -16.38 -1.72
CA ALA A 371 -3.41 -17.28 -0.90
C ALA A 371 -4.64 -17.68 -1.70
N ASP A 372 -4.73 -18.95 -2.02
CA ASP A 372 -5.82 -19.55 -2.78
C ASP A 372 -6.65 -20.48 -1.90
N VAL A 373 -7.93 -20.12 -1.72
CA VAL A 373 -8.84 -20.84 -0.83
C VAL A 373 -9.18 -22.20 -1.42
N GLY A 374 -8.90 -23.25 -0.68
CA GLY A 374 -9.13 -24.63 -1.05
C GLY A 374 -10.60 -25.06 -1.03
N GLN A 375 -10.86 -26.32 -1.42
CA GLN A 375 -12.23 -26.83 -1.55
C GLN A 375 -12.73 -27.49 -0.26
N ASN A 376 -12.06 -28.56 0.18
CA ASN A 376 -12.54 -29.41 1.28
C ASN A 376 -11.44 -29.94 2.21
N ARG A 377 -10.18 -29.79 1.82
CA ARG A 377 -9.09 -30.49 2.53
C ARG A 377 -7.89 -29.63 2.82
N TYR A 378 -7.46 -28.81 1.90
CA TYR A 378 -6.22 -28.06 1.99
C TYR A 378 -6.43 -26.62 1.58
N GLU A 379 -5.85 -25.72 2.37
CA GLU A 379 -5.64 -24.32 2.04
C GLU A 379 -4.20 -24.14 1.57
N GLU A 380 -3.95 -23.23 0.62
CA GLU A 380 -2.62 -23.10 0.04
C GLU A 380 -2.15 -21.66 -0.11
N ILE A 381 -0.84 -21.50 0.00
CA ILE A 381 -0.15 -20.24 -0.33
C ILE A 381 0.81 -20.56 -1.46
N ASN A 382 0.57 -19.96 -2.61
CA ASN A 382 1.39 -20.06 -3.79
C ASN A 382 2.46 -18.97 -3.77
N PHE A 383 3.60 -19.25 -4.37
CA PHE A 383 4.75 -18.35 -4.43
C PHE A 383 5.27 -18.26 -5.85
N GLN A 384 5.52 -17.03 -6.29
CA GLN A 384 6.12 -16.76 -7.58
C GLN A 384 7.30 -15.81 -7.39
N PRO A 385 8.54 -16.22 -7.71
CA PRO A 385 9.69 -15.34 -7.57
C PRO A 385 9.60 -14.17 -8.56
N ALA A 386 10.17 -13.02 -8.21
CA ALA A 386 10.19 -11.83 -9.06
C ALA A 386 10.81 -12.05 -10.44
N SER A 387 11.63 -13.10 -10.58
CA SER A 387 12.23 -13.50 -11.85
C SER A 387 11.30 -14.30 -12.76
N SER A 388 10.08 -14.65 -12.31
CA SER A 388 9.11 -15.37 -13.14
C SER A 388 8.68 -14.52 -14.35
N SER A 389 8.45 -15.22 -15.44
CA SER A 389 7.86 -14.66 -16.67
C SER A 389 6.36 -14.94 -16.79
N GLY A 390 5.72 -15.46 -15.75
CA GLY A 390 4.34 -15.89 -15.77
C GLY A 390 4.11 -17.24 -16.45
N GLY A 391 2.84 -17.65 -16.53
CA GLY A 391 2.44 -18.91 -17.16
C GLY A 391 2.31 -20.08 -16.19
N GLU A 392 2.50 -19.86 -14.89
CA GLU A 392 2.31 -20.89 -13.86
C GLU A 392 0.88 -21.43 -13.89
N ASN A 393 0.77 -22.76 -13.72
CA ASN A 393 -0.50 -23.46 -13.48
C ASN A 393 -0.49 -24.02 -12.05
N TYR A 394 -1.26 -23.38 -11.16
CA TYR A 394 -1.33 -23.77 -9.74
C TYR A 394 -2.20 -25.00 -9.47
N GLY A 395 -2.80 -25.57 -10.49
CA GLY A 395 -3.30 -26.93 -10.49
C GLY A 395 -4.78 -27.12 -10.22
N TRP A 396 -5.51 -26.14 -9.70
CA TRP A 396 -6.97 -26.28 -9.53
C TRP A 396 -7.65 -26.41 -10.90
N ASN A 397 -8.58 -27.36 -11.17
CA ASN A 397 -9.16 -28.39 -10.30
C ASN A 397 -8.59 -29.79 -10.58
N ILE A 398 -7.33 -29.91 -10.91
CA ILE A 398 -6.62 -31.17 -11.08
C ILE A 398 -6.11 -31.66 -9.70
N VAL A 399 -5.60 -30.72 -8.91
CA VAL A 399 -5.11 -30.92 -7.55
C VAL A 399 -5.73 -29.91 -6.59
N GLU A 400 -5.70 -30.21 -5.29
CA GLU A 400 -5.98 -29.31 -4.17
C GLU A 400 -4.78 -29.39 -3.23
N GLY A 401 -4.11 -28.26 -2.95
CA GLY A 401 -2.88 -28.22 -2.18
C GLY A 401 -1.68 -28.85 -2.90
N ASN A 402 -0.71 -29.34 -2.13
CA ASN A 402 0.58 -29.84 -2.63
C ASN A 402 0.45 -31.24 -3.29
N GLY A 403 -0.08 -31.24 -4.51
CA GLY A 403 -0.15 -32.46 -5.34
C GLY A 403 -1.21 -33.46 -4.92
N HIS A 404 -2.17 -33.08 -4.10
CA HIS A 404 -3.29 -33.96 -3.73
C HIS A 404 -4.32 -33.97 -4.85
N CYS A 405 -4.44 -35.10 -5.59
CA CYS A 405 -5.37 -35.18 -6.71
C CYS A 405 -6.82 -34.87 -6.29
N PHE A 406 -7.50 -34.08 -7.10
CA PHE A 406 -8.92 -33.76 -6.93
C PHE A 406 -9.76 -34.43 -8.04
N PRO A 407 -10.92 -35.07 -7.73
CA PRO A 407 -11.43 -35.34 -6.37
C PRO A 407 -10.51 -36.26 -5.56
N SER A 408 -10.61 -36.16 -4.24
CA SER A 408 -9.80 -36.99 -3.34
C SER A 408 -9.91 -38.50 -3.65
N GLY A 409 -8.74 -39.18 -3.67
CA GLY A 409 -8.65 -40.61 -4.00
C GLY A 409 -8.59 -40.92 -5.50
N SER A 410 -8.68 -39.92 -6.38
CA SER A 410 -8.42 -40.05 -7.82
C SER A 410 -6.91 -40.10 -8.11
N SER A 411 -6.56 -40.44 -9.34
CA SER A 411 -5.23 -40.26 -9.90
C SER A 411 -5.27 -39.09 -10.89
N CYS A 412 -4.23 -38.26 -10.94
CA CYS A 412 -4.18 -37.11 -11.81
C CYS A 412 -2.79 -36.94 -12.43
N ASN A 413 -2.74 -36.27 -13.57
CA ASN A 413 -1.49 -35.85 -14.18
C ASN A 413 -1.07 -34.50 -13.61
N GLN A 414 0.07 -34.46 -12.94
CA GLN A 414 0.61 -33.26 -12.31
C GLN A 414 1.76 -32.61 -13.10
N ALA A 415 2.04 -33.13 -14.29
CA ALA A 415 3.12 -32.59 -15.11
C ALA A 415 2.82 -31.12 -15.49
N GLY A 416 3.76 -30.24 -15.22
CA GLY A 416 3.63 -28.81 -15.50
C GLY A 416 2.83 -28.00 -14.48
N LEU A 417 2.39 -28.61 -13.37
CA LEU A 417 1.76 -27.90 -12.26
C LEU A 417 2.81 -27.28 -11.33
N THR A 418 2.52 -26.09 -10.85
CA THR A 418 3.31 -25.38 -9.83
C THR A 418 2.73 -25.69 -8.46
N GLN A 419 3.58 -26.20 -7.56
CA GLN A 419 3.16 -26.57 -6.21
C GLN A 419 3.18 -25.34 -5.29
N PRO A 420 2.27 -25.27 -4.29
CA PRO A 420 2.27 -24.21 -3.30
C PRO A 420 3.55 -24.27 -2.44
N ILE A 421 3.99 -23.12 -1.94
CA ILE A 421 5.12 -23.03 -1.02
C ILE A 421 4.73 -23.46 0.40
N HIS A 422 3.44 -23.36 0.74
CA HIS A 422 2.88 -23.76 2.02
C HIS A 422 1.43 -24.21 1.86
N GLU A 423 1.06 -25.24 2.61
CA GLU A 423 -0.33 -25.69 2.74
C GLU A 423 -0.65 -26.03 4.20
N TYR A 424 -1.93 -26.04 4.53
CA TYR A 424 -2.45 -26.64 5.77
C TYR A 424 -3.81 -27.28 5.52
N ASP A 425 -4.09 -28.34 6.29
CA ASP A 425 -5.34 -29.08 6.14
C ASP A 425 -6.51 -28.46 6.94
N HIS A 426 -7.74 -28.82 6.59
CA HIS A 426 -8.96 -28.32 7.21
C HIS A 426 -9.19 -28.72 8.66
N SER A 427 -8.28 -29.50 9.28
CA SER A 427 -8.27 -29.68 10.74
C SER A 427 -7.73 -28.44 11.47
N GLN A 428 -7.02 -27.57 10.75
CA GLN A 428 -6.38 -26.37 11.28
C GLN A 428 -7.15 -25.09 10.96
N GLY A 429 -7.93 -25.08 9.89
CA GLY A 429 -8.69 -23.93 9.41
C GLY A 429 -9.52 -24.30 8.20
N CYS A 430 -10.20 -23.37 7.56
CA CYS A 430 -11.06 -23.65 6.41
C CYS A 430 -11.04 -22.61 5.30
N SER A 431 -10.31 -21.52 5.47
CA SER A 431 -10.26 -20.45 4.46
C SER A 431 -9.04 -19.56 4.70
N VAL A 432 -7.99 -19.77 3.92
CA VAL A 432 -6.79 -18.95 3.99
C VAL A 432 -7.10 -17.51 3.58
N THR A 433 -6.74 -16.57 4.44
CA THR A 433 -6.97 -15.15 4.16
C THR A 433 -5.87 -14.57 3.28
N GLY A 434 -4.65 -15.05 3.43
CA GLY A 434 -3.49 -14.48 2.77
C GLY A 434 -2.88 -13.34 3.58
N GLY A 435 -1.99 -12.60 3.01
CA GLY A 435 -1.21 -11.69 3.80
C GLY A 435 -0.16 -10.91 3.05
N TYR A 436 0.81 -10.48 3.82
CA TYR A 436 1.87 -9.59 3.37
C TYR A 436 3.22 -9.95 3.99
N VAL A 437 4.29 -9.73 3.24
CA VAL A 437 5.65 -9.73 3.79
C VAL A 437 5.88 -8.43 4.54
N TYR A 438 6.16 -8.50 5.83
CA TYR A 438 6.47 -7.31 6.61
C TYR A 438 7.76 -6.64 6.12
N ARG A 439 7.66 -5.36 5.76
CA ARG A 439 8.78 -4.50 5.33
C ARG A 439 8.75 -3.14 6.04
N GLY A 440 8.06 -3.09 7.17
CA GLY A 440 7.82 -1.86 7.92
C GLY A 440 9.08 -1.23 8.50
N CYS A 441 8.95 0.06 8.81
CA CYS A 441 10.01 0.87 9.41
C CYS A 441 10.21 0.56 10.89
N LYS A 442 9.12 0.14 11.57
CA LYS A 442 9.09 0.09 13.04
C LYS A 442 9.78 -1.13 13.62
N MET A 443 9.67 -2.30 12.99
CA MET A 443 10.15 -3.58 13.52
C MET A 443 11.16 -4.23 12.55
N PRO A 444 12.41 -3.77 12.48
CA PRO A 444 13.39 -4.20 11.49
C PRO A 444 13.68 -5.72 11.55
N ASP A 445 13.60 -6.33 12.74
CA ASP A 445 13.90 -7.75 12.93
C ASP A 445 12.81 -8.67 12.35
N LEU A 446 11.62 -8.13 12.06
CA LEU A 446 10.53 -8.85 11.37
C LEU A 446 10.57 -8.70 9.86
N ARG A 447 11.40 -7.84 9.28
CA ARG A 447 11.47 -7.67 7.82
C ARG A 447 11.76 -8.99 7.13
N GLY A 448 10.97 -9.30 6.09
CA GLY A 448 11.02 -10.56 5.36
C GLY A 448 10.14 -11.67 5.93
N THR A 449 9.37 -11.40 6.96
CA THR A 449 8.40 -12.33 7.53
C THR A 449 7.05 -12.15 6.85
N TYR A 450 6.52 -13.22 6.24
CA TYR A 450 5.17 -13.23 5.65
C TYR A 450 4.15 -13.55 6.74
N PHE A 451 3.14 -12.70 6.86
CA PHE A 451 2.00 -12.85 7.78
C PHE A 451 0.80 -13.36 6.99
N TYR A 452 0.08 -14.36 7.51
CA TYR A 452 -1.15 -14.90 6.95
C TYR A 452 -2.08 -15.38 8.05
N ALA A 453 -3.35 -15.59 7.71
CA ALA A 453 -4.37 -16.00 8.67
C ALA A 453 -5.35 -17.00 8.04
N ASP A 454 -6.20 -17.58 8.89
CA ASP A 454 -7.38 -18.33 8.50
C ASP A 454 -8.63 -17.62 9.00
N PHE A 455 -9.59 -17.43 8.11
CA PHE A 455 -10.83 -16.71 8.40
C PHE A 455 -11.73 -17.46 9.40
N CYS A 456 -11.77 -18.79 9.33
CA CYS A 456 -12.65 -19.61 10.16
C CYS A 456 -12.14 -19.78 11.59
N SER A 457 -10.84 -19.93 11.71
CA SER A 457 -10.16 -20.25 12.97
C SER A 457 -9.62 -19.02 13.67
N GLY A 458 -9.52 -17.88 12.98
CA GLY A 458 -9.04 -16.61 13.53
C GLY A 458 -7.55 -16.57 13.87
N TRP A 459 -6.79 -17.67 13.68
CA TRP A 459 -5.37 -17.63 13.96
C TRP A 459 -4.58 -16.80 12.94
N VAL A 460 -3.49 -16.22 13.42
CA VAL A 460 -2.49 -15.51 12.62
C VAL A 460 -1.15 -16.23 12.73
N ARG A 461 -0.57 -16.60 11.60
CA ARG A 461 0.71 -17.30 11.52
C ARG A 461 1.69 -16.57 10.62
N THR A 462 2.95 -16.95 10.72
CA THR A 462 4.02 -16.38 9.91
C THR A 462 4.99 -17.45 9.44
N PHE A 463 5.67 -17.16 8.32
CA PHE A 463 6.86 -17.87 7.88
C PHE A 463 7.82 -16.92 7.14
N ARG A 464 9.02 -17.41 6.83
CA ARG A 464 9.98 -16.72 5.94
C ARG A 464 10.25 -17.59 4.72
N VAL A 465 10.57 -16.95 3.60
CA VAL A 465 11.00 -17.67 2.40
C VAL A 465 12.51 -17.55 2.26
N VAL A 466 13.18 -18.70 2.24
CA VAL A 466 14.64 -18.80 2.04
C VAL A 466 14.90 -19.81 0.93
N GLY A 467 15.47 -19.35 -0.17
CA GLY A 467 15.75 -20.22 -1.31
C GLY A 467 14.51 -20.88 -1.93
N GLY A 468 13.35 -20.20 -1.88
CA GLY A 468 12.09 -20.71 -2.42
C GLY A 468 11.39 -21.72 -1.50
N ILE A 469 11.77 -21.80 -0.23
CA ILE A 469 11.18 -22.72 0.76
C ILE A 469 10.65 -21.92 1.93
N ALA A 470 9.42 -22.23 2.39
CA ALA A 470 8.85 -21.66 3.60
C ALA A 470 9.56 -22.25 4.83
N THR A 471 10.06 -21.39 5.69
CA THR A 471 10.83 -21.70 6.89
C THR A 471 10.39 -20.81 8.05
N ASP A 472 10.86 -21.09 9.26
CA ASP A 472 10.61 -20.24 10.46
C ASP A 472 9.12 -20.00 10.72
N HIS A 473 8.35 -21.09 10.72
CA HIS A 473 6.90 -21.05 10.97
C HIS A 473 6.62 -20.69 12.43
N GLN A 474 5.79 -19.69 12.67
CA GLN A 474 5.39 -19.23 13.99
C GLN A 474 3.86 -19.05 14.06
N ASP A 475 3.25 -19.41 15.18
CA ASP A 475 1.90 -18.99 15.53
C ASP A 475 1.97 -17.70 16.35
N ARG A 476 1.36 -16.63 15.86
CA ARG A 476 1.42 -15.30 16.45
C ARG A 476 0.11 -14.89 17.12
N THR A 477 -0.89 -15.75 17.15
CA THR A 477 -2.25 -15.44 17.59
C THR A 477 -2.27 -14.93 19.03
N ALA A 478 -1.75 -15.72 19.96
CA ALA A 478 -1.74 -15.35 21.39
C ALA A 478 -0.95 -14.06 21.67
N GLU A 479 0.09 -13.80 20.90
CA GLU A 479 0.89 -12.57 20.99
C GLU A 479 0.11 -11.35 20.55
N LEU A 480 -0.56 -11.44 19.40
CA LEU A 480 -1.38 -10.35 18.86
C LEU A 480 -2.53 -9.99 19.80
N GLU A 481 -3.14 -10.97 20.45
CA GLU A 481 -4.25 -10.77 21.38
C GLU A 481 -3.82 -10.44 22.82
N SER A 482 -2.54 -10.36 23.09
CA SER A 482 -1.99 -10.11 24.44
C SER A 482 -2.46 -8.80 25.08
N SER A 483 -2.93 -7.85 24.26
CA SER A 483 -3.51 -6.57 24.72
C SER A 483 -4.99 -6.67 25.12
N GLY A 484 -5.59 -7.88 25.10
CA GLY A 484 -6.99 -8.11 25.42
C GLY A 484 -7.95 -7.75 24.27
N VAL A 485 -7.45 -7.66 23.05
CA VAL A 485 -8.27 -7.62 21.83
C VAL A 485 -8.59 -9.04 21.38
N SER A 486 -9.71 -9.23 20.68
CA SER A 486 -10.05 -10.47 19.98
C SER A 486 -9.97 -10.20 18.48
N ILE A 487 -9.39 -11.14 17.73
CA ILE A 487 -9.25 -11.09 16.28
C ILE A 487 -9.90 -12.37 15.74
N ASP A 488 -11.21 -12.29 15.44
CA ASP A 488 -12.02 -13.48 15.22
C ASP A 488 -12.24 -13.80 13.75
N GLN A 489 -12.34 -12.76 12.88
CA GLN A 489 -12.71 -12.89 11.48
C GLN A 489 -11.74 -12.12 10.58
N VAL A 490 -10.51 -12.59 10.52
CA VAL A 490 -9.47 -11.94 9.69
C VAL A 490 -9.85 -12.01 8.22
N ALA A 491 -10.45 -10.95 7.71
CA ALA A 491 -10.85 -10.88 6.30
C ALA A 491 -9.69 -10.51 5.38
N SER A 492 -8.70 -9.78 5.88
CA SER A 492 -7.55 -9.37 5.09
C SER A 492 -6.44 -8.80 5.97
N PHE A 493 -5.23 -8.83 5.45
CA PHE A 493 -4.17 -7.91 5.84
C PHE A 493 -4.12 -6.74 4.87
N GLY A 494 -3.36 -5.72 5.25
CA GLY A 494 -2.99 -4.61 4.40
C GLY A 494 -1.77 -3.90 4.94
N GLU A 495 -1.20 -3.00 4.14
CA GLU A 495 -0.03 -2.24 4.56
C GLU A 495 -0.20 -0.75 4.30
N ASP A 496 0.42 0.07 5.15
CA ASP A 496 0.55 1.50 4.89
C ASP A 496 1.78 1.81 4.01
N ALA A 497 1.94 3.07 3.64
CA ALA A 497 3.07 3.51 2.82
C ALA A 497 4.43 3.22 3.49
N ARG A 498 4.49 3.04 4.80
CA ARG A 498 5.69 2.67 5.56
C ARG A 498 5.93 1.15 5.60
N GLY A 499 5.02 0.34 5.06
CA GLY A 499 5.07 -1.11 5.14
C GLY A 499 4.69 -1.68 6.49
N GLU A 500 4.07 -0.87 7.35
CA GLU A 500 3.47 -1.36 8.60
C GLU A 500 2.19 -2.14 8.29
N LEU A 501 1.97 -3.26 8.95
CA LEU A 501 0.85 -4.15 8.67
C LEU A 501 -0.37 -3.86 9.52
N TYR A 502 -1.51 -4.09 8.90
CA TYR A 502 -2.84 -3.96 9.49
C TYR A 502 -3.65 -5.22 9.24
N ILE A 503 -4.62 -5.47 10.11
CA ILE A 503 -5.60 -6.55 10.02
C ILE A 503 -6.99 -5.91 9.89
N ALA A 504 -7.76 -6.34 8.89
CA ALA A 504 -9.19 -6.07 8.78
C ALA A 504 -9.95 -7.24 9.36
N ASP A 505 -10.71 -7.00 10.41
CA ASP A 505 -11.64 -7.95 10.98
C ASP A 505 -13.05 -7.66 10.49
N LEU A 506 -13.70 -8.65 9.86
CA LEU A 506 -15.01 -8.48 9.24
C LEU A 506 -16.10 -8.06 10.24
N GLY A 507 -15.87 -8.31 11.54
CA GLY A 507 -16.73 -7.88 12.63
C GLY A 507 -16.86 -6.36 12.82
N GLY A 508 -16.02 -5.58 12.13
CA GLY A 508 -16.09 -4.11 12.15
C GLY A 508 -14.86 -3.42 12.69
N GLU A 509 -13.78 -4.14 12.90
CA GLU A 509 -12.56 -3.64 13.53
C GLU A 509 -11.38 -3.60 12.57
N VAL A 510 -10.46 -2.70 12.86
CA VAL A 510 -9.15 -2.63 12.19
C VAL A 510 -8.08 -2.56 13.26
N PHE A 511 -7.09 -3.43 13.11
CA PHE A 511 -5.95 -3.48 14.01
C PHE A 511 -4.66 -3.13 13.26
N LYS A 512 -3.73 -2.51 13.97
CA LYS A 512 -2.34 -2.34 13.52
C LYS A 512 -1.45 -3.32 14.25
N ILE A 513 -0.54 -3.99 13.56
CA ILE A 513 0.51 -4.81 14.18
C ILE A 513 1.63 -3.88 14.65
N VAL A 514 1.90 -3.89 15.94
CA VAL A 514 2.89 -3.02 16.58
C VAL A 514 3.81 -3.85 17.49
N PRO A 515 5.02 -3.33 17.83
CA PRO A 515 5.88 -4.02 18.79
C PRO A 515 5.17 -4.15 20.13
N ALA A 516 5.36 -5.29 20.80
CA ALA A 516 4.96 -5.45 22.20
C ALA A 516 5.82 -4.54 23.10
N PRO A 517 5.31 -4.13 24.30
CA PRO A 517 6.03 -3.28 25.23
C PRO A 517 7.34 -3.92 25.74
#